data_1d4c2e3718f13a07a5ff58c6dd732130
#
_entry.id   1d4c2e3718f13a07a5ff58c6dd732130
#
_cell.length_a   1.000
_cell.length_b   1.000
_cell.length_c   1.000
_cell.angle_alpha   90.00
_cell.angle_beta   90.00
_cell.angle_gamma   90.00
#
_symmetry.space_group_name_H-M   'P 1'
#
loop_
_entity.id
_entity.type
_entity.pdbx_description
1 polymer ?
#
loop_
_entity_poly.entity_id
_entity_poly.type
_entity_poly.pdbx_seq_one_letter_code
_entity_poly.pdbx_strand_id
1 'polypeptide(L)'
;MATVKGKGKPQGFRLMPEGEQNLHIVKVEGLPRANVELVKVKFVNEDDITLDNKYDLTSDGGYAAFYYLVLNGLGVDLDEGDEFNIDDLDDKYVLVEIVHKEGTKPREDGSVAVFANIKATIGPGTPFGDDESGEWD
;
A
#
# COMPACT_ATOMS: atom_id res chain seq x y z
N MET A 1 -21.73 38.16 -8.10
CA MET A 1 -20.39 37.76 -7.65
C MET A 1 -20.28 36.23 -7.66
N ALA A 2 -19.25 35.74 -8.31
CA ALA A 2 -19.02 34.28 -8.35
C ALA A 2 -18.21 33.84 -7.14
N THR A 3 -18.67 32.83 -6.45
CA THR A 3 -17.97 32.32 -5.28
C THR A 3 -17.81 30.82 -5.38
N VAL A 4 -16.78 30.30 -4.69
CA VAL A 4 -16.52 28.86 -4.60
C VAL A 4 -16.63 28.47 -3.13
N LYS A 5 -17.41 27.42 -2.90
CA LYS A 5 -17.55 26.87 -1.55
C LYS A 5 -16.40 25.89 -1.30
N GLY A 6 -15.61 26.15 -0.27
CA GLY A 6 -14.52 25.26 0.09
C GLY A 6 -15.04 23.92 0.59
N LYS A 7 -14.31 22.87 0.23
CA LYS A 7 -14.62 21.51 0.69
C LYS A 7 -13.52 20.96 1.60
N GLY A 8 -12.60 21.83 2.00
CA GLY A 8 -11.48 21.42 2.79
C GLY A 8 -10.42 20.75 1.93
N LYS A 9 -9.48 20.11 2.59
CA LYS A 9 -8.36 19.48 1.92
C LYS A 9 -8.84 18.28 1.09
N PRO A 10 -8.40 18.16 -0.17
CA PRO A 10 -8.78 17.00 -0.97
C PRO A 10 -8.28 15.71 -0.34
N GLN A 11 -9.16 14.72 -0.27
CA GLN A 11 -8.81 13.46 0.40
C GLN A 11 -7.72 12.68 -0.32
N GLY A 12 -7.68 12.78 -1.64
CA GLY A 12 -6.67 12.08 -2.40
C GLY A 12 -5.25 12.51 -2.10
N PHE A 13 -5.08 13.64 -1.41
CA PHE A 13 -3.76 14.16 -1.07
C PHE A 13 -3.39 13.92 0.39
N ARG A 14 -4.19 13.16 1.13
CA ARG A 14 -3.84 12.86 2.52
C ARG A 14 -2.67 11.90 2.55
N LEU A 15 -1.71 12.20 3.44
CA LEU A 15 -0.52 11.39 3.60
C LEU A 15 -0.78 10.35 4.68
N MET A 16 -0.48 9.08 4.36
CA MET A 16 -0.66 8.01 5.33
C MET A 16 0.31 8.21 6.50
N PRO A 17 -0.15 8.13 7.76
CA PRO A 17 0.73 8.36 8.91
C PRO A 17 1.86 7.34 9.01
N GLU A 18 2.97 7.76 9.61
CA GLU A 18 4.08 6.86 9.91
C GLU A 18 3.71 5.88 11.01
N GLY A 19 4.47 4.79 11.04
CA GLY A 19 4.28 3.74 12.03
C GLY A 19 3.55 2.55 11.46
N GLU A 20 3.05 1.72 12.34
CA GLU A 20 2.33 0.53 11.91
C GLU A 20 0.95 0.90 11.38
N GLN A 21 0.63 0.37 10.22
CA GLN A 21 -0.66 0.58 9.59
C GLN A 21 -1.23 -0.76 9.17
N ASN A 22 -2.49 -0.97 9.49
CA ASN A 22 -3.24 -2.13 9.02
C ASN A 22 -3.89 -1.72 7.70
N LEU A 23 -3.49 -2.38 6.61
CA LEU A 23 -3.89 -1.97 5.26
C LEU A 23 -4.72 -3.03 4.59
N HIS A 24 -5.73 -2.58 3.86
CA HIS A 24 -6.56 -3.43 3.00
C HIS A 24 -6.08 -3.28 1.56
N ILE A 25 -5.79 -4.38 0.91
CA ILE A 25 -5.39 -4.37 -0.50
C ILE A 25 -6.67 -4.35 -1.33
N VAL A 26 -6.89 -3.25 -2.05
CA VAL A 26 -8.14 -3.04 -2.78
C VAL A 26 -7.97 -3.17 -4.28
N LYS A 27 -6.74 -3.20 -4.78
CA LYS A 27 -6.50 -3.38 -6.21
C LYS A 27 -5.11 -3.93 -6.43
N VAL A 28 -4.99 -4.88 -7.34
CA VAL A 28 -3.71 -5.48 -7.73
C VAL A 28 -3.68 -5.56 -9.25
N GLU A 29 -2.57 -5.16 -9.83
CA GLU A 29 -2.40 -5.21 -11.27
C GLU A 29 -0.99 -5.67 -11.60
N GLY A 30 -0.87 -6.65 -12.51
CA GLY A 30 0.42 -7.14 -12.98
C GLY A 30 0.65 -6.74 -14.42
N LEU A 31 1.88 -6.37 -14.74
CA LEU A 31 2.28 -5.92 -16.08
C LEU A 31 3.62 -6.53 -16.46
N PRO A 32 3.79 -7.07 -17.67
CA PRO A 32 2.71 -7.46 -18.58
C PRO A 32 1.96 -8.66 -18.02
N ARG A 33 0.75 -8.88 -18.49
CA ARG A 33 -0.12 -9.91 -17.90
C ARG A 33 0.42 -11.33 -18.03
N ALA A 34 1.05 -11.60 -19.17
CA ALA A 34 1.48 -12.97 -19.46
C ALA A 34 2.72 -13.36 -18.66
N ASN A 35 3.56 -12.39 -18.33
CA ASN A 35 4.83 -12.67 -17.66
C ASN A 35 5.14 -11.46 -16.78
N VAL A 36 4.56 -11.44 -15.61
CA VAL A 36 4.52 -10.25 -14.76
C VAL A 36 5.90 -9.85 -14.31
N GLU A 37 6.28 -8.61 -14.58
CA GLU A 37 7.53 -8.01 -14.13
C GLU A 37 7.32 -6.84 -13.19
N LEU A 38 6.11 -6.28 -13.17
CA LEU A 38 5.76 -5.16 -12.30
C LEU A 38 4.42 -5.43 -11.67
N VAL A 39 4.34 -5.35 -10.36
CA VAL A 39 3.08 -5.49 -9.63
C VAL A 39 2.74 -4.16 -9.01
N LYS A 40 1.54 -3.65 -9.31
CA LYS A 40 1.02 -2.43 -8.71
C LYS A 40 -0.04 -2.80 -7.72
N VAL A 41 0.07 -2.30 -6.50
CA VAL A 41 -0.86 -2.62 -5.43
C VAL A 41 -1.38 -1.34 -4.82
N LYS A 42 -2.69 -1.25 -4.67
CA LYS A 42 -3.33 -0.13 -4.00
C LYS A 42 -3.79 -0.58 -2.63
N PHE A 43 -3.33 0.14 -1.63
CA PHE A 43 -3.65 -0.11 -0.23
C PHE A 43 -4.53 1.02 0.30
N VAL A 44 -5.35 0.69 1.30
CA VAL A 44 -6.12 1.72 2.02
C VAL A 44 -6.08 1.39 3.51
N ASN A 45 -5.97 2.42 4.36
CA ASN A 45 -6.01 2.20 5.81
C ASN A 45 -7.42 2.44 6.36
N GLU A 46 -7.58 2.32 7.67
CA GLU A 46 -8.89 2.47 8.31
C GLU A 46 -9.50 3.86 8.14
N ASP A 47 -8.65 4.86 7.94
CA ASP A 47 -9.10 6.23 7.75
C ASP A 47 -9.33 6.57 6.28
N ASP A 48 -9.37 5.54 5.44
CA ASP A 48 -9.63 5.69 4.00
C ASP A 48 -8.54 6.44 3.26
N ILE A 49 -7.33 6.41 3.81
CA ILE A 49 -6.16 7.00 3.17
C ILE A 49 -5.51 5.94 2.30
N THR A 50 -5.27 6.28 1.03
CA THR A 50 -4.73 5.32 0.06
C THR A 50 -3.22 5.44 -0.06
N LEU A 51 -2.61 4.33 -0.47
CA LEU A 51 -1.19 4.25 -0.78
C LEU A 51 -1.01 3.30 -1.95
N ASP A 52 -0.39 3.80 -3.02
CA ASP A 52 -0.07 2.96 -4.17
C ASP A 52 1.40 2.57 -4.07
N ASN A 53 1.67 1.29 -4.26
CA ASN A 53 3.04 0.81 -4.24
C ASN A 53 3.29 -0.07 -5.47
N LYS A 54 4.49 0.03 -6.01
CA LYS A 54 4.90 -0.75 -7.18
C LYS A 54 6.05 -1.64 -6.78
N TYR A 55 5.96 -2.89 -7.21
CA TYR A 55 7.02 -3.87 -6.97
C TYR A 55 7.59 -4.27 -8.32
N ASP A 56 8.84 -3.84 -8.56
CA ASP A 56 9.54 -4.17 -9.80
C ASP A 56 10.25 -5.50 -9.57
N LEU A 57 9.70 -6.56 -10.14
CA LEU A 57 10.21 -7.91 -9.91
C LEU A 57 11.53 -8.18 -10.67
N THR A 58 11.93 -7.25 -11.55
CA THR A 58 13.19 -7.39 -12.26
C THR A 58 14.37 -6.83 -11.46
N SER A 59 14.10 -6.08 -10.40
CA SER A 59 15.15 -5.59 -9.52
C SER A 59 15.20 -6.42 -8.25
N ASP A 60 16.38 -6.52 -7.65
CA ASP A 60 16.54 -7.30 -6.42
C ASP A 60 15.73 -6.69 -5.28
N GLY A 61 15.76 -5.37 -5.16
CA GLY A 61 15.02 -4.70 -4.10
C GLY A 61 13.52 -4.80 -4.26
N GLY A 62 13.04 -4.65 -5.50
CA GLY A 62 11.60 -4.76 -5.78
C GLY A 62 11.09 -6.17 -5.56
N TYR A 63 11.85 -7.16 -6.01
CA TYR A 63 11.47 -8.56 -5.78
C TYR A 63 11.48 -8.87 -4.29
N ALA A 64 12.50 -8.42 -3.56
CA ALA A 64 12.59 -8.69 -2.12
C ALA A 64 11.39 -8.10 -1.38
N ALA A 65 11.02 -6.87 -1.71
CA ALA A 65 9.86 -6.24 -1.09
C ALA A 65 8.58 -7.03 -1.37
N PHE A 66 8.41 -7.50 -2.61
CA PHE A 66 7.26 -8.31 -2.98
C PHE A 66 7.28 -9.66 -2.26
N TYR A 67 8.45 -10.29 -2.20
CA TYR A 67 8.61 -11.58 -1.53
C TYR A 67 8.17 -11.47 -0.06
N TYR A 68 8.59 -10.43 0.64
CA TYR A 68 8.22 -10.27 2.04
C TYR A 68 6.79 -9.82 2.23
N LEU A 69 6.22 -9.13 1.25
CA LEU A 69 4.78 -8.84 1.29
C LEU A 69 3.98 -10.14 1.29
N VAL A 70 4.35 -11.07 0.42
CA VAL A 70 3.65 -12.35 0.29
C VAL A 70 3.94 -13.24 1.50
N LEU A 71 5.20 -13.33 1.91
CA LEU A 71 5.59 -14.20 3.01
C LEU A 71 5.01 -13.71 4.33
N ASN A 72 5.28 -12.45 4.68
CA ASN A 72 4.86 -11.93 5.98
C ASN A 72 3.37 -11.59 6.01
N GLY A 73 2.83 -11.12 4.89
CA GLY A 73 1.43 -10.74 4.82
C GLY A 73 0.49 -11.91 4.69
N LEU A 74 0.82 -12.88 3.85
CA LEU A 74 -0.07 -13.99 3.53
C LEU A 74 0.43 -15.34 4.03
N GLY A 75 1.67 -15.41 4.49
CA GLY A 75 2.24 -16.68 4.95
C GLY A 75 2.65 -17.62 3.83
N VAL A 76 2.84 -17.09 2.62
CA VAL A 76 3.25 -17.90 1.47
C VAL A 76 4.74 -17.72 1.22
N ASP A 77 5.48 -18.81 1.25
CA ASP A 77 6.93 -18.82 0.98
C ASP A 77 7.15 -19.16 -0.49
N LEU A 78 7.68 -18.23 -1.25
CA LEU A 78 7.91 -18.41 -2.68
C LEU A 78 9.31 -18.96 -2.92
N ASP A 79 9.40 -20.28 -2.98
CA ASP A 79 10.67 -20.92 -3.31
C ASP A 79 10.96 -20.76 -4.81
N GLU A 80 12.20 -21.01 -5.17
CA GLU A 80 12.60 -20.90 -6.56
C GLU A 80 11.74 -21.81 -7.42
N GLY A 81 11.19 -21.25 -8.50
CA GLY A 81 10.32 -21.99 -9.41
C GLY A 81 8.86 -22.02 -9.05
N ASP A 82 8.51 -21.54 -7.87
CA ASP A 82 7.10 -21.46 -7.47
C ASP A 82 6.39 -20.37 -8.26
N GLU A 83 5.11 -20.61 -8.48
CA GLU A 83 4.24 -19.63 -9.12
C GLU A 83 3.27 -19.08 -8.10
N PHE A 84 3.02 -17.78 -8.17
CA PHE A 84 2.08 -17.12 -7.28
C PHE A 84 1.12 -16.28 -8.11
N ASN A 85 -0.17 -16.51 -7.91
CA ASN A 85 -1.18 -15.71 -8.58
C ASN A 85 -1.35 -14.40 -7.81
N ILE A 86 -0.98 -13.29 -8.45
CA ILE A 86 -1.03 -11.98 -7.77
C ILE A 86 -2.46 -11.58 -7.39
N ASP A 87 -3.46 -12.16 -8.06
CA ASP A 87 -4.86 -11.89 -7.68
C ASP A 87 -5.17 -12.40 -6.28
N ASP A 88 -4.36 -13.31 -5.75
CA ASP A 88 -4.54 -13.78 -4.37
C ASP A 88 -4.23 -12.70 -3.34
N LEU A 89 -3.58 -11.62 -3.75
CA LEU A 89 -3.37 -10.47 -2.87
C LEU A 89 -4.62 -9.61 -2.73
N ASP A 90 -5.52 -9.67 -3.71
CA ASP A 90 -6.69 -8.80 -3.71
C ASP A 90 -7.57 -9.10 -2.50
N ASP A 91 -8.05 -8.03 -1.87
CA ASP A 91 -8.95 -8.10 -0.71
C ASP A 91 -8.29 -8.66 0.56
N LYS A 92 -6.97 -8.76 0.58
CA LYS A 92 -6.24 -9.18 1.78
C LYS A 92 -5.91 -7.99 2.66
N TYR A 93 -5.70 -8.27 3.94
CA TYR A 93 -5.26 -7.26 4.91
C TYR A 93 -3.84 -7.58 5.34
N VAL A 94 -3.00 -6.56 5.41
CA VAL A 94 -1.60 -6.73 5.80
C VAL A 94 -1.23 -5.64 6.79
N LEU A 95 -0.34 -5.98 7.71
CA LEU A 95 0.21 -5.02 8.67
C LEU A 95 1.58 -4.60 8.17
N VAL A 96 1.76 -3.30 7.99
CA VAL A 96 3.02 -2.78 7.44
C VAL A 96 3.54 -1.65 8.31
N GLU A 97 4.81 -1.33 8.15
CA GLU A 97 5.40 -0.14 8.75
C GLU A 97 5.56 0.92 7.68
N ILE A 98 5.03 2.10 7.93
CA ILE A 98 5.10 3.24 7.02
C ILE A 98 6.15 4.21 7.51
N VAL A 99 6.98 4.72 6.58
CA VAL A 99 7.92 5.79 6.84
C VAL A 99 7.68 6.89 5.84
N HIS A 100 7.95 8.13 6.25
CA HIS A 100 7.87 9.27 5.33
C HIS A 100 9.26 9.56 4.79
N LYS A 101 9.31 9.85 3.49
CA LYS A 101 10.55 10.24 2.82
C LYS A 101 10.32 11.52 2.07
N GLU A 102 11.29 12.41 2.14
CA GLU A 102 11.26 13.66 1.40
C GLU A 102 11.79 13.43 0.00
N GLY A 103 11.18 14.11 -0.95
CA GLY A 103 11.68 14.13 -2.32
C GLY A 103 13.01 14.85 -2.40
N THR A 104 13.74 14.60 -3.50
CA THR A 104 15.06 15.16 -3.67
C THR A 104 15.05 16.53 -4.33
N LYS A 105 13.92 16.90 -4.96
CA LYS A 105 13.83 18.19 -5.66
C LYS A 105 12.88 19.12 -4.93
N PRO A 106 13.37 20.29 -4.48
CA PRO A 106 12.47 21.25 -3.86
C PRO A 106 11.49 21.83 -4.87
N ARG A 107 10.32 22.18 -4.39
CA ARG A 107 9.32 22.87 -5.19
C ARG A 107 9.73 24.34 -5.36
N GLU A 108 9.00 25.04 -6.21
CA GLU A 108 9.29 26.46 -6.47
C GLU A 108 9.23 27.30 -5.21
N ASP A 109 8.37 26.93 -4.28
CA ASP A 109 8.22 27.67 -3.02
C ASP A 109 9.24 27.26 -1.96
N GLY A 110 10.19 26.41 -2.31
CA GLY A 110 11.22 25.93 -1.40
C GLY A 110 10.83 24.72 -0.56
N SER A 111 9.58 24.30 -0.61
CA SER A 111 9.16 23.12 0.14
C SER A 111 9.57 21.85 -0.60
N VAL A 112 9.61 20.74 0.14
CA VAL A 112 9.97 19.44 -0.40
C VAL A 112 8.75 18.53 -0.26
N ALA A 113 8.46 17.77 -1.33
CA ALA A 113 7.37 16.80 -1.27
C ALA A 113 7.71 15.70 -0.27
N VAL A 114 6.70 15.26 0.47
CA VAL A 114 6.85 14.16 1.41
C VAL A 114 5.98 13.01 0.94
N PHE A 115 6.55 11.81 0.92
CA PHE A 115 5.87 10.62 0.45
C PHE A 115 5.82 9.56 1.55
N ALA A 116 4.71 8.84 1.63
CA ALA A 116 4.60 7.68 2.50
C ALA A 116 5.11 6.46 1.74
N ASN A 117 5.94 5.66 2.39
CA ASN A 117 6.48 4.44 1.80
C ASN A 117 6.34 3.29 2.78
N ILE A 118 6.17 2.08 2.24
CA ILE A 118 6.19 0.88 3.06
C ILE A 118 7.64 0.52 3.32
N LYS A 119 8.04 0.59 4.58
CA LYS A 119 9.39 0.19 4.98
C LYS A 119 9.48 -1.33 5.05
N ALA A 120 8.45 -1.97 5.59
CA ALA A 120 8.46 -3.43 5.76
C ALA A 120 7.02 -3.91 5.92
N THR A 121 6.79 -5.14 5.47
CA THR A 121 5.54 -5.86 5.79
C THR A 121 5.80 -6.66 7.04
N ILE A 122 5.02 -6.38 8.09
CA ILE A 122 5.23 -6.96 9.41
C ILE A 122 4.53 -8.31 9.54
N GLY A 123 3.28 -8.39 9.07
CA GLY A 123 2.49 -9.59 9.20
C GLY A 123 1.13 -9.47 8.58
N PRO A 124 0.25 -10.46 8.81
CA PRO A 124 -1.12 -10.37 8.34
C PRO A 124 -1.85 -9.24 9.05
N GLY A 125 -2.75 -8.59 8.33
CA GLY A 125 -3.62 -7.59 8.91
C GLY A 125 -4.94 -8.19 9.34
N THR A 126 -5.84 -7.32 9.77
CA THR A 126 -7.18 -7.71 10.21
C THR A 126 -8.20 -6.84 9.52
N PRO A 127 -9.40 -7.39 9.20
CA PRO A 127 -10.45 -6.59 8.60
C PRO A 127 -10.80 -5.37 9.44
N PHE A 128 -11.12 -4.28 8.76
CA PHE A 128 -11.41 -3.03 9.44
C PHE A 128 -12.73 -3.10 10.18
N GLY A 129 -12.72 -2.46 11.34
CA GLY A 129 -13.90 -1.96 11.99
C GLY A 129 -15.04 -2.88 12.20
N ASP A 130 -14.82 -4.06 12.31
CA ASP A 130 -15.93 -4.83 12.44
C ASP A 130 -16.28 -5.15 13.80
N ASP A 131 -16.26 -4.76 13.82
CA ASP A 131 -16.67 -4.99 14.57
C ASP A 131 -17.34 -4.85 15.32
N GLU A 132 -17.47 -4.53 15.37
CA GLU A 132 -18.12 -4.16 15.86
C GLU A 132 -19.10 -4.49 15.94
N SER A 133 -19.23 -4.65 15.55
CA SER A 133 -20.06 -4.78 15.52
C SER A 133 -20.63 -5.49 16.03
N GLY A 134 -20.47 -5.68 15.90
CA GLY A 134 -21.04 -6.20 16.21
C GLY A 134 -21.32 -6.79 17.15
N GLU A 135 -21.11 -6.80 17.58
CA GLU A 135 -21.38 -7.15 18.36
C GLU A 135 -22.24 -7.04 19.02
N TRP A 136 -22.39 -6.73 19.02
CA TRP A 136 -23.28 -6.38 19.66
C TRP A 136 -24.27 -7.06 19.90
N ASP A 137 -24.41 -7.48 19.74
CA ASP A 137 -25.20 -7.93 19.85
C ASP A 137 -25.47 -8.45 20.80
#